data_b8e9ca47a7e989736caeba6ffc399732
#
_entry.id   b8e9ca47a7e989736caeba6ffc399732
#
_cell.length_a   1.000
_cell.length_b   1.000
_cell.length_c   1.000
_cell.angle_alpha   90.00
_cell.angle_beta   90.00
_cell.angle_gamma   90.00
#
_symmetry.space_group_name_H-M   'P 1'
#
loop_
_entity.id
_entity.type
_entity.pdbx_description
1 polymer ?
#
loop_
_entity_poly.entity_id
_entity_poly.type
_entity_poly.pdbx_seq_one_letter_code
_entity_poly.pdbx_strand_id
1 'polypeptide(L)'
;VDEKHRSPYLRRIIPLILCALVGSSCSWLSDDPEDTFGDFASALSGRHVDDAAEMTTDPAAATTAINDMFEGLGDGAKVVVTADDVESDGGDGRLTMAWNFGPEKDLRYETRGRTVESDGDRKLVWDPTLLHDNLLPGSTFRYSDDKDLMTPVVDRGGAALLEWQTVGVITVRRDAVDAASTALARALRRFDASITEMSIRTAAEQQQGDAVTVITLRKDDVEPVRAQLEPIEGVTIVDQGKLLTTDRALRSPVLDDIERTWNDVITERAGWSVSLVDAEGDAIDQLTAVPPRASEPLQLSIDRRLQLLAQRAVATRSEPTALVAISTNAGGILAVAQNAAADREGAIALSGLYPPGSTFKTVTTAAALSEGIATPQTPLPCPGRATIEGRTIPNEDDFDLGTVPLTTAFARSCNTTMAGLSNRLGADALPATATRFGIGVDFVVPGITTVTGTVPRADSAALRVENGIGQGKVTASPFGMAVAEASLGHGSMVLPTLISGRSTTASVKPEPLDPEVVEALRAMMRQTVATGTASELSDIDGLGGKTGTAEYGDNTRSHGWFAGIAGDIAFASLVVGGNSSAPAVAVAGDFLRPATGR
;
A
#
# COMPACT_ATOMS: atom_id res chain seq x y z
N VAL A 1 -50.15 20.49 -22.58
CA VAL A 1 -50.07 21.16 -23.89
C VAL A 1 -48.67 20.91 -24.41
N ASP A 2 -48.46 19.84 -25.13
CA ASP A 2 -47.98 19.65 -26.52
C ASP A 2 -46.65 20.36 -26.85
N GLU A 3 -45.66 19.80 -27.50
CA GLU A 3 -45.57 18.77 -28.56
C GLU A 3 -44.07 18.44 -28.83
N LYS A 4 -43.77 17.17 -29.06
CA LYS A 4 -42.88 16.55 -30.08
C LYS A 4 -41.56 17.22 -30.51
N HIS A 5 -40.45 16.48 -30.37
CA HIS A 5 -39.60 16.15 -31.53
C HIS A 5 -38.95 14.75 -31.37
N ARG A 6 -39.37 13.85 -32.26
CA ARG A 6 -38.78 12.54 -32.54
C ARG A 6 -37.65 12.72 -33.56
N SER A 7 -36.58 12.01 -33.40
CA SER A 7 -35.66 11.63 -34.48
C SER A 7 -35.28 10.15 -34.36
N PRO A 8 -35.21 9.40 -35.45
CA PRO A 8 -35.21 7.93 -35.45
C PRO A 8 -33.78 7.38 -35.61
N TYR A 9 -33.38 6.44 -34.74
CA TYR A 9 -32.26 5.57 -35.06
C TYR A 9 -32.76 4.17 -35.47
N LEU A 10 -32.38 3.77 -36.67
CA LEU A 10 -32.59 2.49 -37.31
C LEU A 10 -32.12 1.33 -36.42
N ARG A 11 -33.06 0.48 -36.05
CA ARG A 11 -32.78 -0.88 -35.57
C ARG A 11 -32.49 -1.75 -36.78
N ARG A 12 -31.26 -2.23 -36.91
CA ARG A 12 -30.97 -3.41 -37.74
C ARG A 12 -31.28 -4.66 -36.93
N ILE A 13 -32.31 -5.36 -37.38
CA ILE A 13 -32.70 -6.68 -36.91
C ILE A 13 -31.78 -7.68 -37.60
N ILE A 14 -30.99 -8.44 -36.83
CA ILE A 14 -30.27 -9.63 -37.28
C ILE A 14 -31.15 -10.82 -36.89
N PRO A 15 -31.53 -11.71 -37.82
CA PRO A 15 -32.34 -12.87 -37.48
C PRO A 15 -31.51 -13.91 -36.73
N LEU A 16 -31.96 -14.29 -35.53
CA LEU A 16 -31.52 -15.49 -34.82
C LEU A 16 -31.97 -16.70 -35.62
N ILE A 17 -31.03 -17.45 -36.16
CA ILE A 17 -31.29 -18.81 -36.65
C ILE A 17 -31.18 -19.75 -35.44
N LEU A 18 -32.30 -20.23 -34.99
CA LEU A 18 -32.44 -21.27 -33.97
C LEU A 18 -32.18 -22.62 -34.65
N CYS A 19 -31.00 -23.18 -34.55
CA CYS A 19 -30.75 -24.58 -34.89
C CYS A 19 -31.13 -25.47 -33.71
N ALA A 20 -32.14 -26.25 -33.90
CA ALA A 20 -32.56 -27.30 -32.99
C ALA A 20 -31.49 -28.41 -32.94
N LEU A 21 -30.89 -28.61 -31.77
CA LEU A 21 -30.07 -29.77 -31.48
C LEU A 21 -30.97 -31.00 -31.29
N VAL A 22 -30.99 -31.83 -32.33
CA VAL A 22 -31.44 -33.23 -32.21
C VAL A 22 -30.25 -34.03 -31.72
N GLY A 23 -30.34 -34.57 -30.53
CA GLY A 23 -29.35 -35.47 -29.99
C GLY A 23 -29.22 -36.73 -30.83
N SER A 24 -28.04 -36.99 -31.35
CA SER A 24 -27.61 -38.30 -31.86
C SER A 24 -26.24 -38.55 -31.24
N SER A 25 -26.17 -39.51 -30.36
CA SER A 25 -24.94 -40.18 -29.99
C SER A 25 -24.39 -40.88 -31.23
N CYS A 26 -23.44 -40.28 -31.94
CA CYS A 26 -22.68 -40.90 -32.99
C CYS A 26 -21.20 -40.88 -32.62
N SER A 27 -20.55 -42.01 -32.81
CA SER A 27 -19.12 -42.22 -32.75
C SER A 27 -18.37 -41.11 -33.48
N TRP A 28 -17.47 -40.43 -32.77
CA TRP A 28 -16.70 -39.26 -33.22
C TRP A 28 -15.44 -39.64 -34.01
N LEU A 29 -15.38 -40.81 -34.57
CA LEU A 29 -14.20 -41.24 -35.31
C LEU A 29 -14.56 -41.36 -36.79
N SER A 30 -13.98 -40.48 -37.59
CA SER A 30 -14.11 -40.42 -39.05
C SER A 30 -13.02 -41.25 -39.70
N ASP A 31 -13.34 -41.94 -40.82
CA ASP A 31 -12.36 -42.65 -41.65
C ASP A 31 -11.48 -41.68 -42.50
N ASP A 32 -11.78 -40.37 -42.47
CA ASP A 32 -11.10 -39.35 -43.25
C ASP A 32 -9.95 -38.68 -42.43
N PRO A 33 -8.73 -38.62 -42.97
CA PRO A 33 -7.64 -37.89 -42.33
C PRO A 33 -7.95 -36.42 -42.03
N GLU A 34 -8.68 -35.71 -42.91
CA GLU A 34 -9.01 -34.29 -42.78
C GLU A 34 -9.93 -34.07 -41.58
N ASP A 35 -10.94 -34.94 -41.38
CA ASP A 35 -11.82 -34.89 -40.23
C ASP A 35 -11.07 -35.18 -38.92
N THR A 36 -10.18 -36.17 -38.89
CA THR A 36 -9.38 -36.53 -37.69
C THR A 36 -8.48 -35.35 -37.26
N PHE A 37 -7.79 -34.68 -38.18
CA PHE A 37 -7.03 -33.49 -37.90
C PHE A 37 -7.88 -32.31 -37.45
N GLY A 38 -9.05 -32.13 -38.09
CA GLY A 38 -10.02 -31.06 -37.78
C GLY A 38 -10.62 -31.21 -36.37
N ASP A 39 -11.00 -32.40 -35.99
CA ASP A 39 -11.57 -32.73 -34.69
C ASP A 39 -10.52 -32.58 -33.58
N PHE A 40 -9.28 -33.04 -33.79
CA PHE A 40 -8.17 -32.85 -32.89
C PHE A 40 -7.86 -31.35 -32.69
N ALA A 41 -7.80 -30.58 -33.78
CA ALA A 41 -7.59 -29.14 -33.74
C ALA A 41 -8.71 -28.40 -32.97
N SER A 42 -9.95 -28.83 -33.18
CA SER A 42 -11.13 -28.30 -32.48
C SER A 42 -11.08 -28.62 -30.98
N ALA A 43 -10.74 -29.85 -30.61
CA ALA A 43 -10.62 -30.29 -29.23
C ALA A 43 -9.51 -29.50 -28.49
N LEU A 44 -8.34 -29.31 -29.10
CA LEU A 44 -7.27 -28.48 -28.56
C LEU A 44 -7.71 -27.01 -28.40
N SER A 45 -8.38 -26.45 -29.41
CA SER A 45 -8.91 -25.07 -29.34
C SER A 45 -9.92 -24.90 -28.22
N GLY A 46 -10.73 -25.92 -27.94
CA GLY A 46 -11.71 -25.97 -26.86
C GLY A 46 -11.12 -26.33 -25.49
N ARG A 47 -9.85 -26.67 -25.40
CA ARG A 47 -9.18 -27.24 -24.21
C ARG A 47 -9.86 -28.54 -23.72
N HIS A 48 -10.41 -29.33 -24.66
CA HIS A 48 -11.00 -30.64 -24.36
C HIS A 48 -9.87 -31.69 -24.45
N VAL A 49 -9.10 -31.80 -23.36
CA VAL A 49 -7.85 -32.60 -23.33
C VAL A 49 -8.12 -34.07 -23.58
N ASP A 50 -9.13 -34.64 -22.91
CA ASP A 50 -9.46 -36.06 -23.05
C ASP A 50 -9.92 -36.39 -24.48
N ASP A 51 -10.76 -35.53 -25.08
CA ASP A 51 -11.24 -35.71 -26.45
C ASP A 51 -10.06 -35.66 -27.45
N ALA A 52 -9.14 -34.70 -27.28
CA ALA A 52 -7.96 -34.60 -28.13
C ALA A 52 -7.03 -35.83 -27.97
N ALA A 53 -6.82 -36.28 -26.74
CA ALA A 53 -5.96 -37.42 -26.45
C ALA A 53 -6.53 -38.74 -27.01
N GLU A 54 -7.83 -38.97 -26.93
CA GLU A 54 -8.49 -40.17 -27.47
C GLU A 54 -8.34 -40.33 -28.99
N MET A 55 -8.13 -39.21 -29.72
CA MET A 55 -7.86 -39.21 -31.16
C MET A 55 -6.42 -39.60 -31.50
N THR A 56 -5.56 -39.91 -30.53
CA THR A 56 -4.15 -40.26 -30.73
C THR A 56 -3.90 -41.76 -30.56
N THR A 57 -2.75 -42.24 -31.03
CA THR A 57 -2.29 -43.63 -30.85
C THR A 57 -1.82 -43.94 -29.43
N ASP A 58 -1.56 -42.91 -28.60
CA ASP A 58 -1.22 -43.04 -27.17
C ASP A 58 -1.96 -41.99 -26.34
N PRO A 59 -3.24 -42.25 -26.00
CA PRO A 59 -4.03 -41.28 -25.25
C PRO A 59 -3.45 -40.88 -23.89
N ALA A 60 -2.77 -41.81 -23.21
CA ALA A 60 -2.23 -41.52 -21.87
C ALA A 60 -1.06 -40.53 -21.93
N ALA A 61 -0.13 -40.74 -22.85
CA ALA A 61 0.97 -39.81 -23.08
C ALA A 61 0.48 -38.46 -23.61
N ALA A 62 -0.53 -38.47 -24.49
CA ALA A 62 -1.15 -37.26 -25.03
C ALA A 62 -1.83 -36.43 -23.94
N THR A 63 -2.65 -37.06 -23.09
CA THR A 63 -3.32 -36.38 -21.96
C THR A 63 -2.31 -35.66 -21.07
N THR A 64 -1.21 -36.34 -20.71
CA THR A 64 -0.16 -35.76 -19.87
C THR A 64 0.46 -34.53 -20.55
N ALA A 65 0.97 -34.68 -21.77
CA ALA A 65 1.66 -33.60 -22.46
C ALA A 65 0.77 -32.38 -22.81
N ILE A 66 -0.51 -32.63 -23.15
CA ILE A 66 -1.47 -31.55 -23.42
C ILE A 66 -1.81 -30.78 -22.13
N ASN A 67 -2.02 -31.49 -21.00
CA ASN A 67 -2.23 -30.84 -19.70
C ASN A 67 -1.02 -30.01 -19.29
N ASP A 68 0.18 -30.57 -19.37
CA ASP A 68 1.44 -29.89 -19.02
C ASP A 68 1.64 -28.62 -19.91
N MET A 69 1.28 -28.72 -21.20
CA MET A 69 1.30 -27.58 -22.11
C MET A 69 0.34 -26.47 -21.65
N PHE A 70 -0.92 -26.82 -21.34
CA PHE A 70 -1.89 -25.81 -20.90
C PHE A 70 -1.55 -25.24 -19.52
N GLU A 71 -1.02 -26.03 -18.61
CA GLU A 71 -0.54 -25.58 -17.30
C GLU A 71 0.66 -24.62 -17.47
N GLY A 72 1.65 -24.99 -18.27
CA GLY A 72 2.84 -24.17 -18.49
C GLY A 72 2.58 -22.88 -19.24
N LEU A 73 1.54 -22.83 -20.11
CA LEU A 73 1.13 -21.62 -20.83
C LEU A 73 0.13 -20.76 -20.04
N GLY A 74 -0.48 -21.34 -19.00
CA GLY A 74 -1.37 -20.66 -18.06
C GLY A 74 -2.83 -20.62 -18.51
N ASP A 75 -3.72 -20.47 -17.50
CA ASP A 75 -5.18 -20.48 -17.69
C ASP A 75 -5.71 -19.33 -18.56
N GLY A 76 -4.99 -18.21 -18.60
CA GLY A 76 -5.35 -17.02 -19.38
C GLY A 76 -5.03 -17.13 -20.86
N ALA A 77 -4.20 -18.09 -21.27
CA ALA A 77 -3.81 -18.28 -22.67
C ALA A 77 -5.00 -18.81 -23.49
N LYS A 78 -5.19 -18.25 -24.67
CA LYS A 78 -6.19 -18.71 -25.64
C LYS A 78 -5.47 -19.31 -26.84
N VAL A 79 -5.99 -20.42 -27.36
CA VAL A 79 -5.43 -21.05 -28.56
C VAL A 79 -6.53 -21.22 -29.60
N VAL A 80 -6.16 -21.03 -30.84
CA VAL A 80 -6.93 -21.48 -32.01
C VAL A 80 -5.99 -22.38 -32.82
N VAL A 81 -6.41 -23.62 -33.00
CA VAL A 81 -5.70 -24.61 -33.79
C VAL A 81 -6.49 -24.85 -35.07
N THR A 82 -5.80 -24.86 -36.20
CA THR A 82 -6.37 -25.21 -37.51
C THR A 82 -5.58 -26.33 -38.14
N ALA A 83 -6.29 -27.21 -38.85
CA ALA A 83 -5.69 -28.23 -39.67
C ALA A 83 -5.56 -27.72 -41.12
N ASP A 84 -4.40 -27.88 -41.72
CA ASP A 84 -4.08 -27.39 -43.03
C ASP A 84 -3.31 -28.49 -43.82
N ASP A 85 -3.42 -28.49 -45.14
CA ASP A 85 -2.66 -29.34 -46.05
C ASP A 85 -2.71 -30.86 -45.68
N VAL A 86 -3.90 -31.38 -45.35
CA VAL A 86 -4.06 -32.80 -45.01
C VAL A 86 -4.15 -33.64 -46.32
N GLU A 87 -3.24 -34.61 -46.45
CA GLU A 87 -3.21 -35.52 -47.61
C GLU A 87 -4.19 -36.68 -47.40
N SER A 88 -5.17 -36.81 -48.32
CA SER A 88 -6.19 -37.85 -48.27
C SER A 88 -5.64 -39.27 -48.39
N ASP A 89 -4.55 -39.45 -49.20
CA ASP A 89 -3.98 -40.79 -49.48
C ASP A 89 -2.85 -41.20 -48.53
N GLY A 90 -2.11 -40.19 -47.93
CA GLY A 90 -0.96 -40.42 -47.07
C GLY A 90 -1.23 -40.23 -45.58
N GLY A 91 -2.30 -39.49 -45.26
CA GLY A 91 -2.63 -39.15 -43.89
C GLY A 91 -1.69 -38.19 -43.20
N ASP A 92 -0.73 -37.57 -43.95
CA ASP A 92 0.10 -36.49 -43.43
C ASP A 92 -0.68 -35.17 -43.42
N GLY A 93 -0.42 -34.33 -42.44
CA GLY A 93 -1.10 -33.05 -42.31
C GLY A 93 -0.33 -32.08 -41.42
N ARG A 94 -0.79 -30.84 -41.42
CA ARG A 94 -0.21 -29.74 -40.64
C ARG A 94 -1.23 -29.18 -39.69
N LEU A 95 -0.78 -28.82 -38.47
CA LEU A 95 -1.54 -28.07 -37.48
C LEU A 95 -0.89 -26.69 -37.36
N THR A 96 -1.70 -25.66 -37.46
CA THR A 96 -1.28 -24.29 -37.13
C THR A 96 -1.78 -23.95 -35.75
N MET A 97 -0.85 -23.66 -34.81
CA MET A 97 -1.13 -23.24 -33.46
C MET A 97 -1.06 -21.72 -33.38
N ALA A 98 -2.15 -21.06 -33.02
CA ALA A 98 -2.22 -19.60 -32.82
C ALA A 98 -2.61 -19.30 -31.38
N TRP A 99 -1.63 -18.91 -30.58
CA TRP A 99 -1.78 -18.57 -29.16
C TRP A 99 -1.92 -17.08 -28.97
N ASN A 100 -2.78 -16.66 -28.01
CA ASN A 100 -2.89 -15.28 -27.54
C ASN A 100 -2.83 -15.26 -26.01
N PHE A 101 -1.85 -14.54 -25.47
CA PHE A 101 -1.59 -14.37 -24.03
C PHE A 101 -2.07 -13.01 -23.50
N GLY A 102 -2.82 -12.26 -24.30
CA GLY A 102 -3.31 -10.92 -24.00
C GLY A 102 -3.04 -9.93 -25.12
N PRO A 103 -3.30 -8.64 -24.93
CA PRO A 103 -3.10 -7.62 -25.95
C PRO A 103 -1.64 -7.62 -26.47
N GLU A 104 -1.48 -7.70 -27.78
CA GLU A 104 -0.16 -7.69 -28.47
C GLU A 104 0.79 -8.84 -28.07
N LYS A 105 0.26 -9.94 -27.49
CA LYS A 105 1.03 -11.10 -27.07
C LYS A 105 0.58 -12.33 -27.85
N ASP A 106 0.97 -12.42 -29.11
CA ASP A 106 0.61 -13.50 -30.01
C ASP A 106 1.82 -14.37 -30.34
N LEU A 107 1.65 -15.69 -30.32
CA LEU A 107 2.62 -16.68 -30.78
C LEU A 107 1.94 -17.59 -31.80
N ARG A 108 2.55 -17.74 -32.97
CA ARG A 108 2.05 -18.63 -34.00
C ARG A 108 3.19 -19.51 -34.51
N TYR A 109 2.90 -20.81 -34.65
CA TYR A 109 3.79 -21.79 -35.22
C TYR A 109 3.01 -22.92 -35.85
N GLU A 110 3.68 -23.76 -36.63
CA GLU A 110 3.12 -24.90 -37.32
C GLU A 110 3.78 -26.18 -36.82
N THR A 111 3.02 -27.28 -36.77
CA THR A 111 3.53 -28.63 -36.47
C THR A 111 3.03 -29.60 -37.55
N ARG A 112 3.62 -30.77 -37.60
CA ARG A 112 3.26 -31.81 -38.57
C ARG A 112 2.83 -33.06 -37.83
N GLY A 113 1.83 -33.73 -38.40
CA GLY A 113 1.36 -35.00 -37.90
C GLY A 113 0.97 -35.92 -39.04
N ARG A 114 0.74 -37.17 -38.71
CA ARG A 114 0.16 -38.15 -39.64
C ARG A 114 -0.88 -38.99 -38.94
N THR A 115 -1.85 -39.47 -39.71
CA THR A 115 -2.84 -40.43 -39.23
C THR A 115 -2.48 -41.86 -39.62
N VAL A 116 -2.93 -42.81 -38.86
CA VAL A 116 -2.87 -44.26 -39.12
C VAL A 116 -4.20 -44.88 -38.72
N GLU A 117 -4.52 -45.99 -39.34
CA GLU A 117 -5.64 -46.83 -38.92
C GLU A 117 -5.20 -47.63 -37.67
N SER A 118 -5.95 -47.53 -36.56
CA SER A 118 -5.68 -48.22 -35.31
C SER A 118 -7.01 -48.64 -34.69
N ASP A 119 -7.19 -49.95 -34.44
CA ASP A 119 -8.37 -50.58 -33.82
C ASP A 119 -9.69 -50.32 -34.58
N GLY A 120 -9.63 -50.04 -35.87
CA GLY A 120 -10.78 -49.79 -36.77
C GLY A 120 -11.17 -48.30 -36.86
N ASP A 121 -10.43 -47.43 -36.20
CA ASP A 121 -10.59 -45.98 -36.25
C ASP A 121 -9.31 -45.31 -36.78
N ARG A 122 -9.42 -44.16 -37.40
CA ARG A 122 -8.27 -43.34 -37.81
C ARG A 122 -7.79 -42.48 -36.64
N LYS A 123 -6.50 -42.56 -36.31
CA LYS A 123 -5.90 -41.84 -35.20
C LYS A 123 -4.62 -41.13 -35.63
N LEU A 124 -4.34 -39.99 -34.96
CA LEU A 124 -3.05 -39.28 -35.08
C LEU A 124 -1.96 -40.10 -34.38
N VAL A 125 -0.86 -40.31 -35.07
CA VAL A 125 0.35 -40.91 -34.46
C VAL A 125 0.84 -39.97 -33.38
N TRP A 126 0.77 -40.42 -32.12
CA TRP A 126 1.21 -39.59 -31.01
C TRP A 126 2.73 -39.45 -30.99
N ASP A 127 3.18 -38.22 -31.01
CA ASP A 127 4.53 -37.78 -30.68
C ASP A 127 4.42 -36.37 -30.12
N PRO A 128 5.20 -35.97 -29.07
CA PRO A 128 5.16 -34.59 -28.55
C PRO A 128 5.35 -33.51 -29.62
N THR A 129 5.99 -33.81 -30.72
CA THR A 129 6.16 -32.92 -31.88
C THR A 129 4.82 -32.50 -32.55
N LEU A 130 3.72 -33.21 -32.27
CA LEU A 130 2.37 -32.74 -32.64
C LEU A 130 2.00 -31.43 -31.95
N LEU A 131 2.57 -31.15 -30.76
CA LEU A 131 2.32 -29.92 -30.01
C LEU A 131 3.36 -28.84 -30.36
N HIS A 132 4.63 -29.22 -30.62
CA HIS A 132 5.69 -28.33 -31.12
C HIS A 132 6.90 -29.14 -31.61
N ASP A 133 7.45 -28.80 -32.77
CA ASP A 133 8.54 -29.54 -33.44
C ASP A 133 9.75 -29.84 -32.54
N ASN A 134 10.05 -28.97 -31.57
CA ASN A 134 11.17 -29.11 -30.64
C ASN A 134 10.76 -29.63 -29.25
N LEU A 135 9.51 -30.05 -29.05
CA LEU A 135 9.06 -30.59 -27.79
C LEU A 135 9.59 -32.02 -27.61
N LEU A 136 10.39 -32.22 -26.57
CA LEU A 136 10.96 -33.51 -26.22
C LEU A 136 10.09 -34.27 -25.22
N PRO A 137 10.15 -35.61 -25.15
CA PRO A 137 9.49 -36.36 -24.09
C PRO A 137 9.89 -35.88 -22.69
N GLY A 138 8.91 -35.52 -21.85
CA GLY A 138 9.15 -35.01 -20.51
C GLY A 138 9.49 -33.52 -20.42
N SER A 139 9.50 -32.82 -21.56
CA SER A 139 9.57 -31.36 -21.58
C SER A 139 8.18 -30.74 -21.76
N THR A 140 8.04 -29.49 -21.38
CA THR A 140 6.79 -28.74 -21.51
C THR A 140 7.02 -27.28 -21.87
N PHE A 141 5.92 -26.54 -22.07
CA PHE A 141 5.95 -25.11 -22.31
C PHE A 141 6.03 -24.34 -21.01
N ARG A 142 6.60 -23.13 -21.05
CA ARG A 142 6.55 -22.16 -19.98
C ARG A 142 6.35 -20.75 -20.56
N TYR A 143 5.24 -20.12 -20.16
CA TYR A 143 5.01 -18.70 -20.36
C TYR A 143 5.62 -17.92 -19.18
N SER A 144 6.23 -16.79 -19.46
CA SER A 144 6.79 -15.90 -18.43
C SER A 144 6.49 -14.45 -18.78
N ASP A 145 6.02 -13.67 -17.78
CA ASP A 145 6.03 -12.21 -17.84
C ASP A 145 7.41 -11.73 -17.41
N ASP A 146 8.15 -11.14 -18.33
CA ASP A 146 9.49 -10.62 -18.08
C ASP A 146 9.40 -9.18 -17.59
N LYS A 147 9.57 -8.98 -16.28
CA LYS A 147 9.48 -7.67 -15.62
C LYS A 147 10.86 -7.04 -15.47
N ASP A 148 10.93 -5.71 -15.62
CA ASP A 148 12.14 -4.96 -15.26
C ASP A 148 12.22 -4.78 -13.75
N LEU A 149 12.70 -5.82 -13.07
CA LEU A 149 12.89 -5.86 -11.63
C LEU A 149 13.93 -4.83 -11.14
N MET A 150 14.76 -4.27 -12.02
CA MET A 150 15.79 -3.29 -11.65
C MET A 150 15.24 -1.86 -11.54
N THR A 151 13.96 -1.65 -11.83
CA THR A 151 13.29 -0.37 -11.63
C THR A 151 13.28 0.00 -10.14
N PRO A 152 13.96 1.08 -9.70
CA PRO A 152 14.01 1.45 -8.28
C PRO A 152 12.79 2.25 -7.85
N VAL A 153 12.50 2.24 -6.54
CA VAL A 153 11.68 3.26 -5.89
C VAL A 153 12.61 4.34 -5.36
N VAL A 154 12.37 5.60 -5.73
CA VAL A 154 13.26 6.72 -5.38
C VAL A 154 12.53 7.79 -4.56
N ASP A 155 13.29 8.57 -3.80
CA ASP A 155 12.79 9.71 -3.06
C ASP A 155 12.51 10.90 -3.98
N ARG A 156 12.03 12.02 -3.42
CA ARG A 156 11.74 13.25 -4.17
C ARG A 156 12.94 13.84 -4.90
N GLY A 157 14.15 13.53 -4.44
CA GLY A 157 15.43 13.98 -5.00
C GLY A 157 16.05 12.98 -5.99
N GLY A 158 15.43 11.80 -6.20
CA GLY A 158 15.94 10.74 -7.07
C GLY A 158 16.88 9.76 -6.36
N ALA A 159 17.07 9.86 -5.03
CA ALA A 159 17.85 8.89 -4.28
C ALA A 159 17.05 7.61 -4.03
N ALA A 160 17.68 6.45 -4.23
CA ALA A 160 17.01 5.17 -4.07
C ALA A 160 16.54 4.94 -2.62
N LEU A 161 15.27 4.57 -2.49
CA LEU A 161 14.62 4.13 -1.25
C LEU A 161 14.52 2.61 -1.21
N LEU A 162 14.04 1.99 -2.30
CA LEU A 162 13.91 0.56 -2.46
C LEU A 162 14.54 0.12 -3.77
N GLU A 163 15.20 -1.03 -3.75
CA GLU A 163 15.80 -1.69 -4.90
C GLU A 163 15.58 -3.20 -4.83
N TRP A 164 15.56 -3.85 -5.99
CA TRP A 164 15.54 -5.30 -6.07
C TRP A 164 16.86 -5.88 -5.59
N GLN A 165 16.83 -6.73 -4.59
CA GLN A 165 18.01 -7.31 -3.96
C GLN A 165 17.84 -8.82 -3.78
N THR A 166 18.94 -9.55 -3.84
CA THR A 166 18.95 -10.97 -3.50
C THR A 166 18.85 -11.16 -1.99
N VAL A 167 17.99 -12.08 -1.58
CA VAL A 167 17.82 -12.56 -0.20
C VAL A 167 18.00 -14.07 -0.16
N GLY A 168 18.49 -14.60 0.96
CA GLY A 168 18.46 -16.02 1.23
C GLY A 168 17.26 -16.35 2.12
N VAL A 169 16.36 -17.17 1.61
CA VAL A 169 15.25 -17.73 2.37
C VAL A 169 15.74 -19.01 3.04
N ILE A 170 15.81 -19.01 4.36
CA ILE A 170 16.27 -20.15 5.17
C ILE A 170 15.04 -20.94 5.56
N THR A 171 14.96 -22.17 5.07
CA THR A 171 13.88 -23.11 5.36
C THR A 171 14.42 -24.35 6.04
N VAL A 172 13.54 -25.07 6.73
CA VAL A 172 13.82 -26.39 7.30
C VAL A 172 12.70 -27.35 6.93
N ARG A 173 13.05 -28.56 6.50
CA ARG A 173 12.04 -29.59 6.24
C ARG A 173 11.26 -29.89 7.54
N ARG A 174 9.96 -30.08 7.41
CA ARG A 174 9.05 -30.28 8.55
C ARG A 174 9.44 -31.45 9.44
N ASP A 175 9.88 -32.57 8.87
CA ASP A 175 10.33 -33.76 9.58
C ASP A 175 11.65 -33.57 10.32
N ALA A 176 12.46 -32.57 9.92
CA ALA A 176 13.74 -32.23 10.52
C ALA A 176 13.67 -31.12 11.58
N VAL A 177 12.52 -30.46 11.76
CA VAL A 177 12.36 -29.30 12.67
C VAL A 177 12.87 -29.57 14.07
N ASP A 178 12.52 -30.75 14.67
CA ASP A 178 12.91 -31.09 16.03
C ASP A 178 14.43 -31.21 16.20
N ALA A 179 15.11 -31.81 15.24
CA ALA A 179 16.56 -31.98 15.26
C ALA A 179 17.31 -30.66 14.95
N ALA A 180 16.79 -29.85 14.03
CA ALA A 180 17.44 -28.65 13.51
C ALA A 180 17.22 -27.42 14.39
N SER A 181 16.12 -27.32 15.14
CA SER A 181 15.65 -26.09 15.81
C SER A 181 16.69 -25.46 16.75
N THR A 182 17.41 -26.25 17.53
CA THR A 182 18.47 -25.77 18.45
C THR A 182 19.64 -25.12 17.70
N ALA A 183 20.11 -25.77 16.62
CA ALA A 183 21.23 -25.28 15.82
C ALA A 183 20.83 -24.02 15.03
N LEU A 184 19.63 -24.02 14.43
CA LEU A 184 19.05 -22.87 13.73
C LEU A 184 18.90 -21.66 14.67
N ALA A 185 18.27 -21.84 15.84
CA ALA A 185 18.10 -20.76 16.81
C ALA A 185 19.44 -20.17 17.24
N ARG A 186 20.47 -21.02 17.47
CA ARG A 186 21.82 -20.55 17.84
C ARG A 186 22.47 -19.72 16.72
N ALA A 187 22.35 -20.14 15.47
CA ALA A 187 22.95 -19.44 14.33
C ALA A 187 22.24 -18.13 13.99
N LEU A 188 20.91 -18.08 14.13
CA LEU A 188 20.05 -17.03 13.57
C LEU A 188 19.61 -15.96 14.59
N ARG A 189 19.60 -16.25 15.90
CA ARG A 189 19.16 -15.28 16.94
C ARG A 189 19.92 -13.94 16.95
N ARG A 190 21.11 -13.89 16.34
CA ARG A 190 21.85 -12.63 16.20
C ARG A 190 21.23 -11.66 15.21
N PHE A 191 20.41 -12.14 14.28
CA PHE A 191 19.66 -11.35 13.31
C PHE A 191 18.28 -10.99 13.84
N ASP A 192 17.67 -11.93 14.58
CA ASP A 192 16.39 -11.72 15.24
C ASP A 192 16.36 -12.54 16.53
N ALA A 193 16.31 -11.84 17.66
CA ALA A 193 16.29 -12.46 19.00
C ALA A 193 15.01 -13.28 19.28
N SER A 194 13.94 -13.07 18.50
CA SER A 194 12.70 -13.85 18.59
C SER A 194 12.81 -15.25 18.02
N ILE A 195 13.88 -15.53 17.24
CA ILE A 195 14.16 -16.87 16.71
C ILE A 195 14.69 -17.76 17.83
N THR A 196 13.83 -18.61 18.32
CA THR A 196 14.09 -19.58 19.38
C THR A 196 13.68 -20.97 18.89
N GLU A 197 14.11 -22.01 19.60
CA GLU A 197 13.64 -23.40 19.31
C GLU A 197 12.10 -23.47 19.32
N MET A 198 11.47 -22.79 20.27
CA MET A 198 10.02 -22.76 20.40
C MET A 198 9.37 -22.03 19.22
N SER A 199 9.89 -20.87 18.82
CA SER A 199 9.30 -20.12 17.69
C SER A 199 9.40 -20.87 16.36
N ILE A 200 10.50 -21.62 16.13
CA ILE A 200 10.66 -22.48 14.94
C ILE A 200 9.64 -23.62 14.95
N ARG A 201 9.43 -24.28 16.09
CA ARG A 201 8.42 -25.34 16.23
C ARG A 201 7.00 -24.81 16.05
N THR A 202 6.70 -23.65 16.67
CA THR A 202 5.39 -23.00 16.48
C THR A 202 5.16 -22.61 15.01
N ALA A 203 6.19 -22.12 14.31
CA ALA A 203 6.11 -21.85 12.88
C ALA A 203 5.79 -23.10 12.06
N ALA A 204 6.35 -24.25 12.45
CA ALA A 204 6.05 -25.53 11.82
C ALA A 204 4.60 -25.99 12.02
N GLU A 205 3.98 -25.66 13.14
CA GLU A 205 2.55 -25.94 13.38
C GLU A 205 1.62 -25.02 12.58
N GLN A 206 2.05 -23.78 12.31
CA GLN A 206 1.22 -22.74 11.66
C GLN A 206 1.36 -22.70 10.14
N GLN A 207 2.55 -23.02 9.61
CA GLN A 207 2.78 -23.03 8.17
C GLN A 207 2.32 -24.35 7.56
N GLN A 208 1.87 -24.34 6.31
CA GLN A 208 1.53 -25.54 5.53
C GLN A 208 2.70 -25.92 4.61
N GLY A 209 2.71 -27.17 4.11
CA GLY A 209 3.72 -27.68 3.20
C GLY A 209 4.86 -28.46 3.91
N ASP A 210 5.80 -28.99 3.13
CA ASP A 210 6.88 -29.87 3.58
C ASP A 210 8.08 -29.12 4.14
N ALA A 211 8.20 -27.81 3.84
CA ALA A 211 9.24 -26.93 4.34
C ALA A 211 8.66 -25.77 5.16
N VAL A 212 9.37 -25.41 6.22
CA VAL A 212 9.04 -24.31 7.14
C VAL A 212 10.03 -23.19 6.94
N THR A 213 9.55 -22.00 6.59
CA THR A 213 10.39 -20.80 6.50
C THR A 213 10.73 -20.32 7.91
N VAL A 214 12.03 -20.25 8.22
CA VAL A 214 12.54 -19.79 9.51
C VAL A 214 12.79 -18.30 9.49
N ILE A 215 13.52 -17.80 8.47
CA ILE A 215 13.81 -16.38 8.28
C ILE A 215 14.24 -16.11 6.83
N THR A 216 14.01 -14.88 6.39
CA THR A 216 14.59 -14.35 5.15
C THR A 216 15.64 -13.31 5.51
N LEU A 217 16.85 -13.47 5.05
CA LEU A 217 17.98 -12.58 5.31
C LEU A 217 18.49 -11.97 4.01
N ARG A 218 19.03 -10.74 4.08
CA ARG A 218 19.77 -10.15 2.95
C ARG A 218 20.99 -11.01 2.64
N LYS A 219 21.45 -11.01 1.40
CA LYS A 219 22.60 -11.77 0.96
C LYS A 219 23.82 -11.57 1.87
N ASP A 220 24.14 -10.33 2.20
CA ASP A 220 25.26 -9.97 3.07
C ASP A 220 25.15 -10.53 4.49
N ASP A 221 23.94 -10.85 4.96
CA ASP A 221 23.71 -11.48 6.27
C ASP A 221 23.76 -13.00 6.18
N VAL A 222 23.33 -13.57 5.05
CA VAL A 222 23.34 -15.02 4.82
C VAL A 222 24.75 -15.54 4.62
N GLU A 223 25.55 -14.88 3.78
CA GLU A 223 26.90 -15.37 3.40
C GLU A 223 27.78 -15.71 4.62
N PRO A 224 27.86 -14.86 5.68
CA PRO A 224 28.69 -15.17 6.86
C PRO A 224 28.20 -16.35 7.70
N VAL A 225 26.94 -16.81 7.51
CA VAL A 225 26.35 -17.92 8.27
C VAL A 225 26.07 -19.15 7.42
N ARG A 226 26.17 -19.04 6.10
CA ARG A 226 25.88 -20.13 5.15
C ARG A 226 26.60 -21.41 5.55
N ALA A 227 27.91 -21.36 5.80
CA ALA A 227 28.71 -22.50 6.20
C ALA A 227 28.30 -23.13 7.57
N GLN A 228 27.57 -22.41 8.40
CA GLN A 228 27.03 -22.91 9.67
C GLN A 228 25.66 -23.55 9.49
N LEU A 229 24.89 -23.11 8.48
CA LEU A 229 23.51 -23.55 8.22
C LEU A 229 23.44 -24.76 7.29
N GLU A 230 24.23 -24.80 6.22
CA GLU A 230 24.23 -25.87 5.22
C GLU A 230 24.47 -27.27 5.78
N PRO A 231 25.31 -27.48 6.83
CA PRO A 231 25.51 -28.82 7.42
C PRO A 231 24.33 -29.27 8.29
N ILE A 232 23.36 -28.43 8.60
CA ILE A 232 22.20 -28.80 9.45
C ILE A 232 21.22 -29.59 8.59
N GLU A 233 20.97 -30.84 9.00
CA GLU A 233 20.07 -31.72 8.25
C GLU A 233 18.68 -31.10 8.06
N GLY A 234 18.17 -31.18 6.84
CA GLY A 234 16.86 -30.64 6.45
C GLY A 234 16.81 -29.14 6.26
N VAL A 235 17.92 -28.42 6.47
CA VAL A 235 17.99 -26.97 6.21
C VAL A 235 18.34 -26.71 4.75
N THR A 236 17.64 -25.80 4.13
CA THR A 236 17.90 -25.31 2.76
C THR A 236 17.94 -23.80 2.76
N ILE A 237 18.84 -23.23 1.96
CA ILE A 237 18.94 -21.80 1.72
C ILE A 237 18.68 -21.57 0.23
N VAL A 238 17.58 -20.90 -0.07
CA VAL A 238 17.19 -20.58 -1.45
C VAL A 238 17.37 -19.10 -1.69
N ASP A 239 18.17 -18.74 -2.68
CA ASP A 239 18.34 -17.36 -3.09
C ASP A 239 17.10 -16.91 -3.88
N GLN A 240 16.49 -15.80 -3.46
CA GLN A 240 15.32 -15.19 -4.07
C GLN A 240 15.54 -13.68 -4.25
N GLY A 241 14.83 -13.10 -5.20
CA GLY A 241 14.79 -11.64 -5.33
C GLY A 241 13.69 -11.03 -4.46
N LYS A 242 13.96 -9.86 -3.87
CA LYS A 242 12.98 -9.10 -3.09
C LYS A 242 13.22 -7.60 -3.22
N LEU A 243 12.15 -6.81 -3.29
CA LEU A 243 12.23 -5.35 -3.19
C LEU A 243 12.52 -4.96 -1.74
N LEU A 244 13.68 -4.37 -1.48
CA LEU A 244 14.12 -4.03 -0.12
C LEU A 244 14.64 -2.60 -0.05
N THR A 245 14.55 -2.01 1.15
CA THR A 245 15.15 -0.70 1.42
C THR A 245 16.65 -0.71 1.18
N THR A 246 17.18 0.37 0.59
CA THR A 246 18.62 0.54 0.33
C THR A 246 19.41 0.75 1.63
N ASP A 247 18.75 1.27 2.67
CA ASP A 247 19.31 1.49 4.00
C ASP A 247 18.51 0.70 5.03
N ARG A 248 19.18 -0.11 5.86
CA ARG A 248 18.53 -0.93 6.91
C ARG A 248 17.85 -0.09 7.98
N ALA A 249 18.31 1.16 8.17
CA ALA A 249 17.68 2.10 9.08
C ALA A 249 16.41 2.71 8.48
N LEU A 250 16.22 2.63 7.16
CA LEU A 250 15.05 3.21 6.49
C LEU A 250 13.82 2.32 6.70
N ARG A 251 12.87 2.83 7.47
CA ARG A 251 11.58 2.18 7.75
C ARG A 251 10.47 3.21 7.61
N SER A 252 9.30 2.79 7.18
CA SER A 252 8.11 3.63 7.16
C SER A 252 6.89 2.78 6.85
N PRO A 253 5.74 3.00 7.48
CA PRO A 253 4.49 2.37 7.09
C PRO A 253 4.11 2.60 5.62
N VAL A 254 4.63 3.68 5.02
CA VAL A 254 4.44 4.00 3.60
C VAL A 254 5.16 3.01 2.69
N LEU A 255 6.35 2.55 3.06
CA LEU A 255 7.18 1.70 2.21
C LEU A 255 6.68 0.25 2.16
N ASP A 256 5.96 -0.19 3.19
CA ASP A 256 5.42 -1.55 3.27
C ASP A 256 4.33 -1.80 2.22
N ASP A 257 3.53 -0.77 1.88
CA ASP A 257 2.44 -0.86 0.89
C ASP A 257 2.88 -0.53 -0.54
N ILE A 258 4.07 0.08 -0.71
CA ILE A 258 4.52 0.57 -2.01
C ILE A 258 4.90 -0.55 -2.99
N GLU A 259 5.25 -1.75 -2.48
CA GLU A 259 5.64 -2.91 -3.30
C GLU A 259 4.53 -3.30 -4.30
N ARG A 260 3.26 -3.24 -3.88
CA ARG A 260 2.13 -3.52 -4.78
C ARG A 260 2.08 -2.52 -5.93
N THR A 261 2.18 -1.24 -5.64
CA THR A 261 2.18 -0.19 -6.67
C THR A 261 3.39 -0.28 -7.59
N TRP A 262 4.57 -0.61 -7.04
CA TRP A 262 5.77 -0.85 -7.82
C TRP A 262 5.58 -2.06 -8.76
N ASN A 263 5.02 -3.17 -8.26
CA ASN A 263 4.74 -4.35 -9.07
C ASN A 263 3.75 -4.04 -10.21
N ASP A 264 2.73 -3.21 -9.98
CA ASP A 264 1.81 -2.76 -11.03
C ASP A 264 2.57 -1.99 -12.12
N VAL A 265 3.44 -1.05 -11.74
CA VAL A 265 4.24 -0.24 -12.68
C VAL A 265 5.14 -1.10 -13.57
N ILE A 266 5.86 -2.07 -12.99
CA ILE A 266 6.74 -2.94 -13.78
C ILE A 266 5.95 -3.98 -14.59
N THR A 267 4.74 -4.36 -14.15
CA THR A 267 3.86 -5.27 -14.89
C THR A 267 3.26 -4.61 -16.12
N GLU A 268 2.87 -3.34 -16.05
CA GLU A 268 2.36 -2.57 -17.20
C GLU A 268 3.38 -2.47 -18.35
N ARG A 269 4.68 -2.63 -18.06
CA ARG A 269 5.78 -2.55 -19.01
C ARG A 269 6.52 -3.87 -19.21
N ALA A 270 5.97 -4.94 -18.61
CA ALA A 270 6.57 -6.26 -18.74
C ALA A 270 6.66 -6.69 -20.20
N GLY A 271 7.78 -7.28 -20.54
CA GLY A 271 7.92 -8.15 -21.71
C GLY A 271 7.25 -9.49 -21.44
N TRP A 272 7.44 -10.42 -22.33
CA TRP A 272 6.95 -11.78 -22.16
C TRP A 272 7.78 -12.76 -23.00
N SER A 273 7.81 -14.00 -22.57
CA SER A 273 8.48 -15.07 -23.31
C SER A 273 7.68 -16.37 -23.24
N VAL A 274 7.88 -17.21 -24.23
CA VAL A 274 7.47 -18.62 -24.22
C VAL A 274 8.68 -19.46 -24.52
N SER A 275 8.97 -20.42 -23.64
CA SER A 275 10.08 -21.35 -23.79
C SER A 275 9.60 -22.79 -23.62
N LEU A 276 10.35 -23.72 -24.20
CA LEU A 276 10.29 -25.14 -23.84
C LEU A 276 11.27 -25.35 -22.68
N VAL A 277 10.83 -26.10 -21.66
CA VAL A 277 11.62 -26.40 -20.46
C VAL A 277 11.64 -27.89 -20.20
N ASP A 278 12.74 -28.37 -19.59
CA ASP A 278 12.84 -29.77 -19.11
C ASP A 278 12.10 -29.98 -17.78
N ALA A 279 12.21 -31.19 -17.24
CA ALA A 279 11.58 -31.57 -15.97
C ALA A 279 12.13 -30.80 -14.77
N GLU A 280 13.35 -30.29 -14.85
CA GLU A 280 14.01 -29.45 -13.84
C GLU A 280 13.61 -27.98 -13.97
N GLY A 281 12.96 -27.60 -15.08
CA GLY A 281 12.53 -26.24 -15.39
C GLY A 281 13.58 -25.40 -16.11
N ASP A 282 14.66 -26.00 -16.57
CA ASP A 282 15.68 -25.34 -17.36
C ASP A 282 15.23 -25.16 -18.83
N ALA A 283 15.52 -23.99 -19.39
CA ALA A 283 15.10 -23.68 -20.76
C ALA A 283 15.88 -24.52 -21.78
N ILE A 284 15.16 -25.30 -22.61
CA ILE A 284 15.70 -26.07 -23.73
C ILE A 284 15.71 -25.19 -24.99
N ASP A 285 14.63 -24.47 -25.24
CA ASP A 285 14.45 -23.61 -26.42
C ASP A 285 13.58 -22.39 -26.08
N GLN A 286 13.85 -21.26 -26.70
CA GLN A 286 13.07 -20.03 -26.54
C GLN A 286 12.27 -19.74 -27.81
N LEU A 287 10.97 -20.02 -27.77
CA LEU A 287 10.10 -19.89 -28.96
C LEU A 287 9.84 -18.43 -29.32
N THR A 288 9.70 -17.58 -28.32
CA THR A 288 9.56 -16.14 -28.51
C THR A 288 9.99 -15.39 -27.24
N ALA A 289 10.50 -14.18 -27.42
CA ALA A 289 10.78 -13.26 -26.33
C ALA A 289 10.59 -11.81 -26.77
N VAL A 290 9.81 -11.08 -26.00
CA VAL A 290 9.68 -9.62 -26.12
C VAL A 290 10.25 -9.04 -24.83
N PRO A 291 11.36 -8.31 -24.86
CA PRO A 291 11.99 -7.78 -23.65
C PRO A 291 11.09 -6.75 -22.97
N PRO A 292 11.19 -6.57 -21.64
CA PRO A 292 10.49 -5.52 -20.93
C PRO A 292 10.89 -4.15 -21.46
N ARG A 293 9.93 -3.23 -21.46
CA ARG A 293 10.23 -1.80 -21.71
C ARG A 293 10.77 -1.22 -20.40
N ALA A 294 11.86 -0.44 -20.48
CA ALA A 294 12.40 0.23 -19.30
C ALA A 294 11.31 1.04 -18.58
N SER A 295 11.17 0.81 -17.29
CA SER A 295 10.26 1.56 -16.44
C SER A 295 10.97 2.79 -15.88
N GLU A 296 10.26 3.92 -15.83
CA GLU A 296 10.75 5.06 -15.06
C GLU A 296 10.77 4.71 -13.58
N PRO A 297 11.76 5.20 -12.79
CA PRO A 297 11.77 5.01 -11.36
C PRO A 297 10.44 5.44 -10.72
N LEU A 298 9.92 4.64 -9.79
CA LEU A 298 8.75 5.03 -9.02
C LEU A 298 9.15 6.10 -8.01
N GLN A 299 8.90 7.38 -8.36
CA GLN A 299 9.28 8.51 -7.53
C GLN A 299 8.23 8.81 -6.46
N LEU A 300 8.66 8.83 -5.19
CA LEU A 300 7.86 9.23 -4.04
C LEU A 300 8.16 10.68 -3.65
N SER A 301 7.19 11.32 -2.97
CA SER A 301 7.37 12.63 -2.33
C SER A 301 8.22 12.56 -1.05
N ILE A 302 8.46 11.38 -0.52
CA ILE A 302 9.32 11.14 0.65
C ILE A 302 10.68 11.78 0.42
N ASP A 303 11.16 12.50 1.44
CA ASP A 303 12.53 12.97 1.53
C ASP A 303 13.32 12.00 2.42
N ARG A 304 14.27 11.27 1.81
CA ARG A 304 15.03 10.22 2.50
C ARG A 304 15.74 10.75 3.76
N ARG A 305 16.27 11.97 3.71
CA ARG A 305 16.95 12.59 4.87
C ARG A 305 15.95 12.87 5.98
N LEU A 306 14.81 13.51 5.66
CA LEU A 306 13.76 13.81 6.64
C LEU A 306 13.16 12.52 7.22
N GLN A 307 12.95 11.49 6.40
CA GLN A 307 12.46 10.19 6.87
C GLN A 307 13.40 9.58 7.92
N LEU A 308 14.70 9.55 7.66
CA LEU A 308 15.69 9.02 8.61
C LEU A 308 15.77 9.85 9.90
N LEU A 309 15.61 11.18 9.81
CA LEU A 309 15.56 12.05 10.99
C LEU A 309 14.30 11.79 11.81
N ALA A 310 13.14 11.69 11.18
CA ALA A 310 11.88 11.39 11.85
C ALA A 310 11.93 10.03 12.57
N GLN A 311 12.50 9.01 11.93
CA GLN A 311 12.66 7.69 12.55
C GLN A 311 13.58 7.70 13.77
N ARG A 312 14.69 8.45 13.72
CA ARG A 312 15.58 8.62 14.87
C ARG A 312 14.85 9.31 16.01
N ALA A 313 14.06 10.34 15.71
CA ALA A 313 13.31 11.07 16.70
C ALA A 313 12.27 10.20 17.42
N VAL A 314 11.45 9.43 16.69
CA VAL A 314 10.46 8.55 17.31
C VAL A 314 11.07 7.38 18.08
N ALA A 315 12.26 6.90 17.66
CA ALA A 315 12.97 5.81 18.31
C ALA A 315 13.52 6.17 19.70
N THR A 316 13.55 7.46 20.08
CA THR A 316 13.96 7.92 21.42
C THR A 316 12.96 7.56 22.50
N ARG A 317 11.75 7.09 22.15
CA ARG A 317 10.65 6.79 23.05
C ARG A 317 10.36 5.30 23.15
N SER A 318 9.95 4.89 24.35
CA SER A 318 9.46 3.51 24.60
C SER A 318 7.97 3.36 24.34
N GLU A 319 7.20 4.44 24.51
CA GLU A 319 5.76 4.52 24.26
C GLU A 319 5.48 4.50 22.76
N PRO A 320 4.31 4.02 22.31
CA PRO A 320 3.93 4.12 20.90
C PRO A 320 4.00 5.58 20.45
N THR A 321 4.85 5.84 19.47
CA THR A 321 5.17 7.20 19.02
C THR A 321 5.17 7.29 17.50
N ALA A 322 4.55 8.35 16.98
CA ALA A 322 4.45 8.61 15.56
C ALA A 322 4.79 10.07 15.22
N LEU A 323 5.35 10.28 14.04
CA LEU A 323 5.60 11.60 13.46
C LEU A 323 5.30 11.56 11.96
N VAL A 324 4.53 12.54 11.49
CA VAL A 324 4.24 12.76 10.07
C VAL A 324 4.67 14.17 9.68
N ALA A 325 5.31 14.29 8.52
CA ALA A 325 5.72 15.57 7.94
C ALA A 325 5.22 15.69 6.49
N ILE A 326 4.61 16.84 6.16
CA ILE A 326 4.01 17.14 4.85
C ILE A 326 4.51 18.51 4.38
N SER A 327 4.78 18.65 3.09
CA SER A 327 5.15 19.95 2.47
C SER A 327 3.96 20.90 2.47
N THR A 328 4.14 22.12 2.97
CA THR A 328 3.14 23.18 2.90
C THR A 328 2.97 23.70 1.46
N ASN A 329 4.01 23.65 0.63
CA ASN A 329 3.99 24.17 -0.72
C ASN A 329 3.25 23.27 -1.72
N ALA A 330 3.48 21.94 -1.62
CA ALA A 330 3.03 20.99 -2.64
C ALA A 330 2.14 19.85 -2.10
N GLY A 331 1.91 19.78 -0.78
CA GLY A 331 1.15 18.68 -0.18
C GLY A 331 1.89 17.34 -0.20
N GLY A 332 3.15 17.30 -0.65
CA GLY A 332 3.94 16.06 -0.69
C GLY A 332 4.21 15.53 0.71
N ILE A 333 3.98 14.23 0.93
CA ILE A 333 4.30 13.54 2.17
C ILE A 333 5.82 13.39 2.24
N LEU A 334 6.48 14.11 3.18
CA LEU A 334 7.93 14.18 3.29
C LEU A 334 8.52 13.08 4.17
N ALA A 335 7.82 12.72 5.24
CA ALA A 335 8.20 11.66 6.14
C ALA A 335 6.98 11.10 6.89
N VAL A 336 6.98 9.79 7.11
CA VAL A 336 6.04 9.08 7.98
C VAL A 336 6.84 8.09 8.82
N ALA A 337 6.96 8.36 10.10
CA ALA A 337 7.73 7.53 11.01
C ALA A 337 6.91 7.13 12.22
N GLN A 338 7.11 5.90 12.66
CA GLN A 338 6.63 5.40 13.95
C GLN A 338 7.65 4.43 14.54
N ASN A 339 7.61 4.23 15.85
CA ASN A 339 8.56 3.34 16.52
C ASN A 339 8.01 1.90 16.64
N ALA A 340 8.86 0.97 17.05
CA ALA A 340 8.49 -0.44 17.19
C ALA A 340 7.33 -0.70 18.18
N ALA A 341 7.09 0.21 19.13
CA ALA A 341 5.93 0.11 20.01
C ALA A 341 4.64 0.42 19.25
N ALA A 342 4.67 1.44 18.39
CA ALA A 342 3.57 1.83 17.52
C ALA A 342 3.30 0.78 16.42
N ASP A 343 4.36 0.17 15.86
CA ASP A 343 4.22 -0.88 14.84
C ASP A 343 3.35 -2.06 15.31
N ARG A 344 3.37 -2.36 16.62
CA ARG A 344 2.51 -3.41 17.20
C ARG A 344 1.02 -3.04 17.25
N GLU A 345 0.69 -1.75 17.16
CA GLU A 345 -0.68 -1.22 17.11
C GLU A 345 -1.16 -0.98 15.67
N GLY A 346 -0.32 -1.26 14.67
CA GLY A 346 -0.56 -1.02 13.25
C GLY A 346 -0.01 0.32 12.76
N ALA A 347 -0.47 0.81 11.61
CA ALA A 347 0.00 2.06 11.00
C ALA A 347 -0.61 3.30 11.70
N ILE A 348 -0.32 3.50 12.99
CA ILE A 348 -0.94 4.59 13.77
C ILE A 348 -0.58 5.97 13.24
N ALA A 349 0.57 6.14 12.61
CA ALA A 349 0.96 7.40 11.98
C ALA A 349 -0.02 7.84 10.89
N LEU A 350 -0.61 6.90 10.13
CA LEU A 350 -1.48 7.13 8.99
C LEU A 350 -2.98 7.07 9.34
N SER A 351 -3.37 6.18 10.26
CA SER A 351 -4.78 5.85 10.51
C SER A 351 -5.17 5.73 11.98
N GLY A 352 -4.24 5.82 12.92
CA GLY A 352 -4.55 5.75 14.35
C GLY A 352 -5.36 6.97 14.80
N LEU A 353 -6.53 6.74 15.37
CA LEU A 353 -7.45 7.80 15.81
C LEU A 353 -7.36 8.03 17.32
N TYR A 354 -6.91 9.23 17.68
CA TYR A 354 -6.76 9.67 19.06
C TYR A 354 -7.40 11.04 19.28
N PRO A 355 -7.89 11.37 20.47
CA PRO A 355 -8.27 12.75 20.79
C PRO A 355 -7.07 13.68 20.54
N PRO A 356 -7.22 14.76 19.76
CA PRO A 356 -6.11 15.67 19.48
C PRO A 356 -5.81 16.63 20.64
N GLY A 357 -6.70 16.71 21.62
CA GLY A 357 -6.58 17.64 22.73
C GLY A 357 -6.36 19.07 22.25
N SER A 358 -5.52 19.80 22.96
CA SER A 358 -5.28 21.23 22.68
C SER A 358 -4.68 21.55 21.33
N THR A 359 -4.19 20.58 20.54
CA THR A 359 -3.79 20.87 19.14
C THR A 359 -4.99 21.26 18.28
N PHE A 360 -6.17 20.74 18.59
CA PHE A 360 -7.42 21.12 17.91
C PHE A 360 -7.85 22.58 18.13
N LYS A 361 -7.27 23.28 19.10
CA LYS A 361 -7.53 24.71 19.33
C LYS A 361 -7.14 25.58 18.14
N THR A 362 -6.26 25.12 17.25
CA THR A 362 -6.00 25.73 15.95
C THR A 362 -7.29 25.86 15.14
N VAL A 363 -8.07 24.77 15.05
CA VAL A 363 -9.37 24.75 14.34
C VAL A 363 -10.41 25.59 15.07
N THR A 364 -10.50 25.48 16.40
CA THR A 364 -11.46 26.25 17.21
C THR A 364 -11.19 27.75 17.10
N THR A 365 -9.93 28.16 17.14
CA THR A 365 -9.55 29.56 16.98
C THR A 365 -9.84 30.04 15.55
N ALA A 366 -9.53 29.21 14.52
CA ALA A 366 -9.90 29.52 13.14
C ALA A 366 -11.40 29.80 13.00
N ALA A 367 -12.26 28.95 13.56
CA ALA A 367 -13.71 29.13 13.54
C ALA A 367 -14.13 30.43 14.22
N ALA A 368 -13.59 30.71 15.41
CA ALA A 368 -13.93 31.92 16.16
C ALA A 368 -13.48 33.22 15.45
N LEU A 369 -12.33 33.20 14.79
CA LEU A 369 -11.84 34.33 13.99
C LEU A 369 -12.70 34.51 12.73
N SER A 370 -12.97 33.43 11.99
CA SER A 370 -13.77 33.47 10.74
C SER A 370 -15.20 33.94 10.97
N GLU A 371 -15.82 33.60 12.12
CA GLU A 371 -17.17 34.08 12.49
C GLU A 371 -17.16 35.47 13.14
N GLY A 372 -15.99 36.11 13.30
CA GLY A 372 -15.87 37.45 13.92
C GLY A 372 -16.18 37.43 15.42
N ILE A 373 -16.18 36.26 16.07
CA ILE A 373 -16.45 36.13 17.51
C ILE A 373 -15.33 36.76 18.35
N ALA A 374 -14.10 36.71 17.85
CA ALA A 374 -12.94 37.33 18.48
C ALA A 374 -11.93 37.77 17.43
N THR A 375 -10.99 38.64 17.82
CA THR A 375 -9.76 38.99 17.11
C THR A 375 -8.56 38.54 17.94
N PRO A 376 -7.36 38.49 17.40
CA PRO A 376 -6.14 38.14 18.14
C PRO A 376 -5.95 38.95 19.43
N GLN A 377 -6.37 40.23 19.42
CA GLN A 377 -6.23 41.18 20.53
C GLN A 377 -7.43 41.20 21.47
N THR A 378 -8.51 40.51 21.16
CA THR A 378 -9.71 40.48 22.00
C THR A 378 -9.33 40.01 23.41
N PRO A 379 -9.60 40.84 24.46
CA PRO A 379 -9.36 40.41 25.83
C PRO A 379 -10.41 39.37 26.26
N LEU A 380 -9.96 38.22 26.70
CA LEU A 380 -10.80 37.09 27.07
C LEU A 380 -10.41 36.56 28.46
N PRO A 381 -11.38 36.13 29.27
CA PRO A 381 -11.08 35.52 30.56
C PRO A 381 -10.39 34.17 30.38
N CYS A 382 -9.37 33.92 31.21
CA CYS A 382 -8.67 32.65 31.34
C CYS A 382 -8.54 32.27 32.82
N PRO A 383 -9.68 32.04 33.54
CA PRO A 383 -9.63 31.59 34.93
C PRO A 383 -9.14 30.15 35.02
N GLY A 384 -8.62 29.74 36.17
CA GLY A 384 -8.11 28.40 36.39
C GLY A 384 -9.17 27.30 36.12
N ARG A 385 -10.45 27.61 36.46
CA ARG A 385 -11.60 26.74 36.16
C ARG A 385 -12.80 27.57 35.70
N ALA A 386 -13.61 27.03 34.80
CA ALA A 386 -14.87 27.63 34.38
C ALA A 386 -15.95 26.56 34.24
N THR A 387 -17.16 26.85 34.72
CA THR A 387 -18.32 26.00 34.46
C THR A 387 -19.12 26.60 33.31
N ILE A 388 -19.17 25.88 32.19
CA ILE A 388 -19.80 26.28 30.92
C ILE A 388 -20.78 25.18 30.54
N GLU A 389 -22.06 25.51 30.38
CA GLU A 389 -23.11 24.55 30.01
C GLU A 389 -23.16 23.31 30.94
N GLY A 390 -22.91 23.50 32.22
CA GLY A 390 -22.90 22.45 33.25
C GLY A 390 -21.63 21.58 33.26
N ARG A 391 -20.62 21.89 32.38
CA ARG A 391 -19.31 21.22 32.38
C ARG A 391 -18.26 22.10 33.05
N THR A 392 -17.58 21.57 34.05
CA THR A 392 -16.43 22.25 34.65
C THR A 392 -15.17 21.90 33.86
N ILE A 393 -14.59 22.93 33.25
CA ILE A 393 -13.39 22.83 32.44
C ILE A 393 -12.23 23.43 33.25
N PRO A 394 -11.21 22.66 33.61
CA PRO A 394 -9.98 23.19 34.22
C PRO A 394 -8.97 23.60 33.12
N ASN A 395 -8.11 24.55 33.42
CA ASN A 395 -6.81 24.66 32.78
C ASN A 395 -5.85 23.59 33.34
N GLU A 396 -4.76 23.26 32.64
CA GLU A 396 -3.72 22.37 33.14
C GLU A 396 -3.17 22.97 34.47
N ASP A 397 -3.06 22.14 35.49
CA ASP A 397 -2.64 22.58 36.85
C ASP A 397 -3.43 23.79 37.39
N ASP A 398 -4.65 23.98 36.93
CA ASP A 398 -5.53 25.08 37.32
C ASP A 398 -4.95 26.49 37.15
N PHE A 399 -4.00 26.69 36.23
CA PHE A 399 -3.40 28.01 36.03
C PHE A 399 -4.44 29.07 35.67
N ASP A 400 -4.27 30.27 36.23
CA ASP A 400 -5.14 31.45 36.03
C ASP A 400 -4.32 32.61 35.50
N LEU A 401 -4.75 33.16 34.33
CA LEU A 401 -4.11 34.34 33.72
C LEU A 401 -4.98 35.60 33.86
N GLY A 402 -6.13 35.53 34.55
CA GLY A 402 -7.10 36.62 34.57
C GLY A 402 -7.68 36.88 33.17
N THR A 403 -7.64 38.12 32.73
CA THR A 403 -8.10 38.53 31.37
C THR A 403 -6.89 38.84 30.49
N VAL A 404 -6.74 38.09 29.41
CA VAL A 404 -5.60 38.22 28.49
C VAL A 404 -6.05 38.27 27.02
N PRO A 405 -5.26 38.81 26.11
CA PRO A 405 -5.56 38.72 24.66
C PRO A 405 -5.70 37.26 24.21
N LEU A 406 -6.55 37.00 23.21
CA LEU A 406 -6.73 35.66 22.62
C LEU A 406 -5.37 35.04 22.22
N THR A 407 -4.45 35.82 21.67
CA THR A 407 -3.09 35.37 21.31
C THR A 407 -2.36 34.76 22.52
N THR A 408 -2.44 35.39 23.70
CA THR A 408 -1.84 34.87 24.93
C THR A 408 -2.57 33.62 25.42
N ALA A 409 -3.92 33.64 25.41
CA ALA A 409 -4.72 32.50 25.82
C ALA A 409 -4.42 31.26 24.94
N PHE A 410 -4.26 31.45 23.62
CA PHE A 410 -3.86 30.39 22.67
C PHE A 410 -2.44 29.87 22.98
N ALA A 411 -1.46 30.77 23.09
CA ALA A 411 -0.05 30.42 23.32
C ALA A 411 0.16 29.66 24.66
N ARG A 412 -0.62 30.01 25.69
CA ARG A 412 -0.61 29.34 27.01
C ARG A 412 -1.59 28.17 27.08
N SER A 413 -2.28 27.86 25.98
CA SER A 413 -3.20 26.73 25.87
C SER A 413 -4.40 26.79 26.83
N CYS A 414 -4.96 27.98 27.11
CA CYS A 414 -6.07 28.18 28.04
C CYS A 414 -7.34 27.40 27.60
N ASN A 415 -7.72 26.35 28.36
CA ASN A 415 -8.90 25.53 28.08
C ASN A 415 -10.19 26.34 28.32
N THR A 416 -10.25 27.11 29.40
CA THR A 416 -11.45 27.86 29.80
C THR A 416 -11.82 28.93 28.78
N THR A 417 -10.83 29.62 28.18
CA THR A 417 -11.03 30.56 27.09
C THR A 417 -11.56 29.86 25.83
N MET A 418 -10.93 28.76 25.39
CA MET A 418 -11.32 28.05 24.17
C MET A 418 -12.70 27.40 24.30
N ALA A 419 -13.02 26.83 25.45
CA ALA A 419 -14.35 26.32 25.78
C ALA A 419 -15.42 27.43 25.67
N GLY A 420 -15.10 28.62 26.20
CA GLY A 420 -15.98 29.78 26.10
C GLY A 420 -16.19 30.27 24.67
N LEU A 421 -15.15 30.28 23.84
CA LEU A 421 -15.27 30.59 22.42
C LEU A 421 -16.09 29.52 21.69
N SER A 422 -15.80 28.24 21.93
CA SER A 422 -16.52 27.13 21.31
C SER A 422 -18.01 27.14 21.66
N ASN A 423 -18.39 27.53 22.89
CA ASN A 423 -19.79 27.66 23.27
C ASN A 423 -20.57 28.71 22.47
N ARG A 424 -19.86 29.73 21.95
CA ARG A 424 -20.44 30.81 21.10
C ARG A 424 -20.57 30.43 19.63
N LEU A 425 -19.90 29.35 19.22
CA LEU A 425 -19.96 28.83 17.84
C LEU A 425 -21.27 28.08 17.58
N GLY A 426 -21.69 28.01 16.33
CA GLY A 426 -22.78 27.15 15.89
C GLY A 426 -22.42 25.65 16.00
N ALA A 427 -23.43 24.78 15.99
CA ALA A 427 -23.25 23.33 16.11
C ALA A 427 -22.39 22.72 14.97
N ASP A 428 -22.42 23.34 13.80
CA ASP A 428 -21.74 22.90 12.59
C ASP A 428 -20.40 23.63 12.35
N ALA A 429 -20.07 24.66 13.14
CA ALA A 429 -18.90 25.51 12.90
C ALA A 429 -17.58 24.73 12.99
N LEU A 430 -17.41 23.90 14.03
CA LEU A 430 -16.20 23.11 14.20
C LEU A 430 -16.02 22.03 13.09
N PRO A 431 -17.04 21.21 12.75
CA PRO A 431 -16.94 20.29 11.62
C PRO A 431 -16.62 20.98 10.30
N ALA A 432 -17.33 22.08 9.99
CA ALA A 432 -17.11 22.83 8.75
C ALA A 432 -15.69 23.41 8.66
N THR A 433 -15.20 23.99 9.76
CA THR A 433 -13.84 24.52 9.82
C THR A 433 -12.81 23.40 9.73
N ALA A 434 -12.98 22.29 10.46
CA ALA A 434 -12.08 21.14 10.42
C ALA A 434 -11.94 20.56 9.01
N THR A 435 -13.05 20.46 8.26
CA THR A 435 -13.07 20.02 6.86
C THR A 435 -12.21 20.94 5.97
N ARG A 436 -12.24 22.25 6.17
CA ARG A 436 -11.39 23.19 5.41
C ARG A 436 -9.89 23.01 5.69
N PHE A 437 -9.55 22.44 6.85
CA PHE A 437 -8.19 22.06 7.21
C PHE A 437 -7.85 20.60 6.81
N GLY A 438 -8.81 19.83 6.29
CA GLY A 438 -8.63 18.45 5.86
C GLY A 438 -8.91 17.38 6.94
N ILE A 439 -9.32 17.77 8.15
CA ILE A 439 -9.73 16.80 9.19
C ILE A 439 -11.19 16.38 8.93
N GLY A 440 -11.43 15.07 8.92
CA GLY A 440 -12.73 14.49 8.57
C GLY A 440 -12.97 14.39 7.05
N VAL A 441 -11.92 14.60 6.26
CA VAL A 441 -11.94 14.44 4.80
C VAL A 441 -11.37 13.08 4.44
N ASP A 442 -12.07 12.35 3.58
CA ASP A 442 -11.57 11.11 3.00
C ASP A 442 -10.68 11.44 1.80
N PHE A 443 -9.40 11.12 1.93
CA PHE A 443 -8.41 11.21 0.85
C PHE A 443 -8.13 9.81 0.28
N VAL A 444 -8.22 9.67 -1.03
CA VAL A 444 -7.69 8.51 -1.75
C VAL A 444 -6.30 8.88 -2.26
N VAL A 445 -5.30 8.55 -1.47
CA VAL A 445 -3.88 8.81 -1.79
C VAL A 445 -3.30 7.56 -2.45
N PRO A 446 -2.89 7.60 -3.73
CA PRO A 446 -2.28 6.45 -4.39
C PRO A 446 -1.07 5.91 -3.59
N GLY A 447 -1.08 4.60 -3.32
CA GLY A 447 0.00 3.90 -2.64
C GLY A 447 -0.11 3.78 -1.12
N ILE A 448 -1.06 4.46 -0.45
CA ILE A 448 -1.29 4.33 1.00
C ILE A 448 -2.75 4.44 1.39
N THR A 449 -3.07 3.86 2.53
CA THR A 449 -4.38 4.03 3.19
C THR A 449 -4.24 5.01 4.35
N THR A 450 -5.09 6.03 4.39
CA THR A 450 -5.04 7.10 5.41
C THR A 450 -6.41 7.37 6.00
N VAL A 451 -6.42 7.83 7.26
CA VAL A 451 -7.61 8.36 7.94
C VAL A 451 -7.22 9.68 8.60
N THR A 452 -7.96 10.76 8.36
CA THR A 452 -7.61 12.08 8.93
C THR A 452 -8.18 12.30 10.31
N GLY A 453 -9.38 11.77 10.58
CA GLY A 453 -10.07 11.95 11.86
C GLY A 453 -11.57 12.14 11.72
N THR A 454 -12.20 12.53 12.81
CA THR A 454 -13.64 12.80 12.85
C THR A 454 -13.93 13.99 13.75
N VAL A 455 -14.70 14.95 13.25
CA VAL A 455 -15.22 16.09 14.00
C VAL A 455 -16.74 16.11 13.84
N PRO A 456 -17.49 15.42 14.71
CA PRO A 456 -18.94 15.34 14.54
C PRO A 456 -19.63 16.64 14.93
N ARG A 457 -20.80 16.89 14.34
CA ARG A 457 -21.70 17.94 14.76
C ARG A 457 -22.01 17.81 16.24
N ALA A 458 -21.99 18.91 16.97
CA ALA A 458 -22.27 18.91 18.40
C ALA A 458 -23.78 19.03 18.68
N ASP A 459 -24.38 17.94 19.13
CA ASP A 459 -25.84 17.88 19.43
C ASP A 459 -26.24 18.63 20.71
N SER A 460 -25.26 18.99 21.54
CA SER A 460 -25.47 19.76 22.77
C SER A 460 -24.41 20.83 22.99
N ALA A 461 -24.72 21.85 23.77
CA ALA A 461 -23.76 22.88 24.14
C ALA A 461 -22.59 22.31 24.94
N ALA A 462 -22.84 21.36 25.85
CA ALA A 462 -21.79 20.66 26.60
C ALA A 462 -20.80 19.93 25.68
N LEU A 463 -21.30 19.21 24.65
CA LEU A 463 -20.43 18.53 23.65
C LEU A 463 -19.66 19.54 22.81
N ARG A 464 -20.26 20.71 22.47
CA ARG A 464 -19.56 21.79 21.76
C ARG A 464 -18.35 22.31 22.54
N VAL A 465 -18.55 22.51 23.85
CA VAL A 465 -17.50 22.94 24.78
C VAL A 465 -16.33 21.94 24.80
N GLU A 466 -16.61 20.63 24.91
CA GLU A 466 -15.60 19.57 24.92
C GLU A 466 -14.89 19.43 23.55
N ASN A 467 -15.67 19.41 22.47
CA ASN A 467 -15.12 19.35 21.11
C ASN A 467 -14.17 20.52 20.83
N GLY A 468 -14.48 21.72 21.35
CA GLY A 468 -13.67 22.93 21.14
C GLY A 468 -12.29 22.92 21.79
N ILE A 469 -12.04 22.02 22.72
CA ILE A 469 -10.72 21.78 23.32
C ILE A 469 -10.07 20.49 22.81
N GLY A 470 -10.66 19.88 21.76
CA GLY A 470 -10.15 18.67 21.12
C GLY A 470 -10.37 17.40 21.93
N GLN A 471 -11.43 17.42 22.77
CA GLN A 471 -11.91 16.30 23.57
C GLN A 471 -13.31 15.88 23.09
N GLY A 472 -14.12 15.28 23.93
CA GLY A 472 -15.47 14.86 23.58
C GLY A 472 -15.49 13.74 22.54
N LYS A 473 -15.97 14.05 21.32
CA LYS A 473 -16.05 13.08 20.21
C LYS A 473 -15.08 13.39 19.05
N VAL A 474 -14.18 14.35 19.25
CA VAL A 474 -13.17 14.69 18.23
C VAL A 474 -12.04 13.68 18.27
N THR A 475 -11.70 13.14 17.11
CA THR A 475 -10.52 12.29 16.92
C THR A 475 -9.73 12.75 15.71
N ALA A 476 -8.40 12.58 15.74
CA ALA A 476 -7.52 12.82 14.62
C ALA A 476 -6.39 11.80 14.61
N SER A 477 -5.85 11.53 13.42
CA SER A 477 -4.60 10.80 13.27
C SER A 477 -3.41 11.78 13.22
N PRO A 478 -2.17 11.32 13.44
CA PRO A 478 -0.99 12.13 13.18
C PRO A 478 -0.95 12.65 11.73
N PHE A 479 -1.35 11.82 10.76
CA PHE A 479 -1.51 12.23 9.37
C PHE A 479 -2.53 13.36 9.22
N GLY A 480 -3.72 13.23 9.80
CA GLY A 480 -4.77 14.26 9.73
C GLY A 480 -4.35 15.59 10.37
N MET A 481 -3.64 15.54 11.50
CA MET A 481 -3.09 16.75 12.11
C MET A 481 -1.98 17.38 11.27
N ALA A 482 -1.11 16.59 10.64
CA ALA A 482 -0.09 17.10 9.72
C ALA A 482 -0.72 17.72 8.46
N VAL A 483 -1.80 17.14 7.92
CA VAL A 483 -2.59 17.71 6.82
C VAL A 483 -3.20 19.06 7.24
N ALA A 484 -3.72 19.17 8.46
CA ALA A 484 -4.29 20.42 8.95
C ALA A 484 -3.24 21.54 9.04
N GLU A 485 -2.06 21.23 9.56
CA GLU A 485 -0.96 22.19 9.63
C GLU A 485 -0.41 22.53 8.22
N ALA A 486 -0.34 21.55 7.31
CA ALA A 486 0.03 21.80 5.92
C ALA A 486 -0.98 22.70 5.22
N SER A 487 -2.28 22.50 5.46
CA SER A 487 -3.34 23.33 4.90
C SER A 487 -3.28 24.76 5.44
N LEU A 488 -2.99 24.94 6.73
CA LEU A 488 -2.74 26.26 7.32
C LEU A 488 -1.49 26.93 6.69
N GLY A 489 -0.41 26.16 6.51
CA GLY A 489 0.79 26.65 5.87
C GLY A 489 0.60 27.04 4.42
N HIS A 490 -0.23 26.31 3.69
CA HIS A 490 -0.56 26.54 2.28
C HIS A 490 -1.57 27.67 2.07
N GLY A 491 -2.47 27.91 3.03
CA GLY A 491 -3.58 28.84 2.90
C GLY A 491 -4.84 28.26 2.23
N SER A 492 -4.87 26.96 1.99
CA SER A 492 -6.04 26.17 1.58
C SER A 492 -5.81 24.71 1.91
N MET A 493 -6.86 23.88 1.93
CA MET A 493 -6.70 22.44 2.11
C MET A 493 -5.74 21.86 1.08
N VAL A 494 -4.67 21.21 1.54
CA VAL A 494 -3.73 20.50 0.66
C VAL A 494 -4.29 19.13 0.28
N LEU A 495 -3.94 18.67 -0.92
CA LEU A 495 -4.14 17.28 -1.34
C LEU A 495 -2.84 16.50 -1.07
N PRO A 496 -2.79 15.64 -0.03
CA PRO A 496 -1.57 14.92 0.28
C PRO A 496 -1.16 14.03 -0.89
N THR A 497 0.08 14.11 -1.33
CA THR A 497 0.59 13.30 -2.44
C THR A 497 1.76 12.44 -1.99
N LEU A 498 1.81 11.18 -2.48
CA LEU A 498 2.91 10.26 -2.21
C LEU A 498 3.68 9.93 -3.48
N ILE A 499 3.00 9.62 -4.57
CA ILE A 499 3.62 9.16 -5.82
C ILE A 499 3.59 10.29 -6.84
N SER A 500 4.75 10.62 -7.40
CA SER A 500 4.89 11.63 -8.46
C SER A 500 4.01 11.27 -9.67
N GLY A 501 3.28 12.26 -10.18
CA GLY A 501 2.39 12.07 -11.34
C GLY A 501 1.07 11.36 -11.04
N ARG A 502 0.82 10.91 -9.81
CA ARG A 502 -0.47 10.32 -9.40
C ARG A 502 -1.22 11.27 -8.47
N SER A 503 -2.43 11.65 -8.87
CA SER A 503 -3.23 12.64 -8.14
C SER A 503 -4.04 12.00 -7.02
N THR A 504 -4.07 12.65 -5.87
CA THR A 504 -4.98 12.34 -4.76
C THR A 504 -6.37 12.91 -5.06
N THR A 505 -7.40 12.15 -4.72
CA THR A 505 -8.77 12.65 -4.69
C THR A 505 -9.24 12.85 -3.25
N ALA A 506 -10.15 13.78 -3.04
CA ALA A 506 -10.73 14.09 -1.74
C ALA A 506 -12.26 14.08 -1.82
N SER A 507 -12.93 13.71 -0.71
CA SER A 507 -14.39 13.72 -0.62
C SER A 507 -15.01 15.12 -0.70
N VAL A 508 -14.18 16.16 -0.51
CA VAL A 508 -14.57 17.57 -0.66
C VAL A 508 -13.55 18.31 -1.50
N LYS A 509 -13.98 19.42 -2.13
CA LYS A 509 -13.05 20.28 -2.88
C LYS A 509 -12.23 21.17 -1.94
N PRO A 510 -10.92 21.38 -2.21
CA PRO A 510 -10.14 22.37 -1.51
C PRO A 510 -10.74 23.77 -1.68
N GLU A 511 -10.84 24.50 -0.57
CA GLU A 511 -11.27 25.89 -0.53
C GLU A 511 -10.19 26.74 0.13
N PRO A 512 -9.97 28.00 -0.31
CA PRO A 512 -9.05 28.91 0.35
C PRO A 512 -9.47 29.17 1.81
N LEU A 513 -8.49 29.23 2.69
CA LEU A 513 -8.67 29.76 4.03
C LEU A 513 -8.62 31.29 3.97
N ASP A 514 -9.28 31.96 4.93
CA ASP A 514 -9.20 33.41 5.04
C ASP A 514 -7.74 33.82 5.36
N PRO A 515 -7.09 34.67 4.52
CA PRO A 515 -5.69 35.05 4.73
C PRO A 515 -5.44 35.76 6.07
N GLU A 516 -6.41 36.54 6.60
CA GLU A 516 -6.29 37.22 7.88
C GLU A 516 -6.32 36.19 9.03
N VAL A 517 -7.16 35.16 8.91
CA VAL A 517 -7.24 34.05 9.87
C VAL A 517 -5.94 33.22 9.83
N VAL A 518 -5.42 32.93 8.64
CA VAL A 518 -4.16 32.19 8.45
C VAL A 518 -3.00 32.92 9.13
N GLU A 519 -2.83 34.21 8.84
CA GLU A 519 -1.72 34.99 9.42
C GLU A 519 -1.88 35.14 10.95
N ALA A 520 -3.10 35.36 11.44
CA ALA A 520 -3.38 35.42 12.88
C ALA A 520 -2.99 34.10 13.59
N LEU A 521 -3.40 32.96 13.04
CA LEU A 521 -3.07 31.66 13.60
C LEU A 521 -1.56 31.39 13.59
N ARG A 522 -0.90 31.66 12.48
CA ARG A 522 0.57 31.49 12.36
C ARG A 522 1.31 32.36 13.37
N ALA A 523 0.84 33.59 13.61
CA ALA A 523 1.40 34.48 14.63
C ALA A 523 1.21 33.91 16.04
N MET A 524 0.01 33.40 16.36
CA MET A 524 -0.27 32.76 17.67
C MET A 524 0.55 31.50 17.88
N MET A 525 0.75 30.69 16.84
CA MET A 525 1.58 29.50 16.88
C MET A 525 3.07 29.84 17.09
N ARG A 526 3.56 30.90 16.44
CA ARG A 526 4.92 31.41 16.73
C ARG A 526 5.04 31.87 18.18
N GLN A 527 4.03 32.51 18.75
CA GLN A 527 4.05 32.90 20.16
C GLN A 527 4.05 31.69 21.10
N THR A 528 3.36 30.59 20.75
CA THR A 528 3.41 29.35 21.51
C THR A 528 4.84 28.81 21.66
N VAL A 529 5.63 28.94 20.59
CA VAL A 529 7.05 28.53 20.59
C VAL A 529 7.94 29.59 21.24
N ALA A 530 7.67 30.88 21.02
CA ALA A 530 8.54 31.92 21.55
C ALA A 530 8.44 32.06 23.08
N THR A 531 7.22 32.01 23.66
CA THR A 531 6.97 32.30 25.09
C THR A 531 5.90 31.43 25.72
N GLY A 532 5.30 30.51 24.95
CA GLY A 532 4.19 29.67 25.38
C GLY A 532 4.63 28.25 25.79
N THR A 533 3.77 27.30 25.52
CA THR A 533 3.89 25.90 25.99
C THR A 533 4.94 25.07 25.24
N ALA A 534 5.53 25.58 24.16
CA ALA A 534 6.62 24.94 23.40
C ALA A 534 7.91 25.78 23.40
N SER A 535 8.14 26.60 24.43
CA SER A 535 9.28 27.52 24.49
C SER A 535 10.66 26.85 24.52
N GLU A 536 10.72 25.55 24.81
CA GLU A 536 11.96 24.75 24.69
C GLU A 536 12.44 24.56 23.23
N LEU A 537 11.60 24.90 22.24
CA LEU A 537 11.94 24.88 20.82
C LEU A 537 12.14 26.30 20.23
N SER A 538 12.26 27.34 21.07
CA SER A 538 12.45 28.73 20.64
C SER A 538 13.75 28.97 19.89
N ASP A 539 14.68 28.03 19.93
CA ASP A 539 15.92 28.00 19.15
C ASP A 539 15.66 27.68 17.64
N ILE A 540 14.50 27.14 17.26
CA ILE A 540 14.19 26.81 15.87
C ILE A 540 13.52 28.01 15.20
N ASP A 541 14.24 28.64 14.27
CA ASP A 541 13.76 29.85 13.57
C ASP A 541 12.48 29.59 12.77
N GLY A 542 11.50 30.48 12.92
CA GLY A 542 10.25 30.43 12.18
C GLY A 542 9.30 29.30 12.57
N LEU A 543 9.66 28.47 13.55
CA LEU A 543 8.77 27.44 14.06
C LEU A 543 7.54 28.06 14.74
N GLY A 544 6.37 27.63 14.32
CA GLY A 544 5.11 27.83 14.98
C GLY A 544 4.40 26.51 15.24
N GLY A 545 3.70 26.38 16.35
CA GLY A 545 3.01 25.13 16.64
C GLY A 545 2.02 25.24 17.79
N LYS A 546 1.34 24.13 18.07
CA LYS A 546 0.41 23.98 19.18
C LYS A 546 0.66 22.67 19.88
N THR A 547 0.84 22.74 21.20
CA THR A 547 0.93 21.58 22.08
C THR A 547 -0.46 21.02 22.41
N GLY A 548 -0.52 19.73 22.66
CA GLY A 548 -1.74 19.05 23.08
C GLY A 548 -1.48 18.01 24.16
N THR A 549 -2.29 18.04 25.19
CA THR A 549 -2.43 16.98 26.19
C THR A 549 -3.88 16.50 26.07
N ALA A 550 -4.09 15.23 25.73
CA ALA A 550 -5.40 14.66 25.47
C ALA A 550 -5.69 13.54 26.44
N GLU A 551 -6.57 13.78 27.39
CA GLU A 551 -6.98 12.80 28.40
C GLU A 551 -7.78 11.66 27.79
N TYR A 552 -7.62 10.44 28.29
CA TYR A 552 -8.37 9.26 27.88
C TYR A 552 -8.60 8.27 29.01
N GLY A 553 -9.55 7.35 28.80
CA GLY A 553 -9.95 6.36 29.78
C GLY A 553 -10.68 7.01 30.95
N ASP A 554 -10.13 6.90 32.16
CA ASP A 554 -10.63 7.50 33.39
C ASP A 554 -10.07 8.91 33.68
N ASN A 555 -9.45 9.53 32.66
CA ASN A 555 -8.77 10.83 32.71
C ASN A 555 -7.51 10.86 33.61
N THR A 556 -6.96 9.71 33.99
CA THR A 556 -5.67 9.63 34.71
C THR A 556 -4.48 9.51 33.80
N ARG A 557 -4.71 9.27 32.50
CA ARG A 557 -3.70 9.14 31.46
C ARG A 557 -3.99 10.10 30.32
N SER A 558 -2.95 10.53 29.64
CA SER A 558 -3.09 11.39 28.47
C SER A 558 -2.09 11.07 27.36
N HIS A 559 -2.49 11.35 26.11
CA HIS A 559 -1.62 11.38 24.95
C HIS A 559 -0.92 12.73 24.88
N GLY A 560 0.35 12.72 24.50
CA GLY A 560 1.10 13.95 24.19
C GLY A 560 1.09 14.23 22.70
N TRP A 561 0.80 15.48 22.33
CA TRP A 561 0.80 15.96 20.96
C TRP A 561 1.61 17.23 20.80
N PHE A 562 2.23 17.39 19.63
CA PHE A 562 2.70 18.67 19.14
C PHE A 562 2.56 18.72 17.61
N ALA A 563 1.86 19.71 17.11
CA ALA A 563 1.67 19.92 15.66
C ALA A 563 2.05 21.35 15.29
N GLY A 564 2.60 21.55 14.10
CA GLY A 564 3.07 22.87 13.70
C GLY A 564 3.74 22.92 12.33
N ILE A 565 4.38 24.06 12.08
CA ILE A 565 4.97 24.43 10.80
C ILE A 565 6.36 25.04 11.03
N ALA A 566 7.36 24.53 10.30
CA ALA A 566 8.73 25.06 10.24
C ALA A 566 9.12 25.20 8.75
N GLY A 567 9.06 26.40 8.20
CA GLY A 567 9.30 26.63 6.75
C GLY A 567 8.30 25.86 5.88
N ASP A 568 8.79 24.98 5.01
CA ASP A 568 7.97 24.12 4.16
C ASP A 568 7.53 22.81 4.86
N ILE A 569 7.92 22.58 6.10
CA ILE A 569 7.60 21.36 6.83
C ILE A 569 6.44 21.62 7.77
N ALA A 570 5.25 21.13 7.44
CA ALA A 570 4.16 20.94 8.40
C ALA A 570 4.29 19.55 9.01
N PHE A 571 4.07 19.44 10.33
CA PHE A 571 4.27 18.19 11.04
C PHE A 571 3.25 17.97 12.16
N ALA A 572 3.10 16.72 12.54
CA ALA A 572 2.44 16.33 13.77
C ALA A 572 3.20 15.17 14.44
N SER A 573 3.50 15.31 15.72
CA SER A 573 4.06 14.28 16.58
C SER A 573 3.07 13.85 17.65
N LEU A 574 2.98 12.54 17.89
CA LEU A 574 2.12 11.90 18.88
C LEU A 574 2.94 10.95 19.74
N VAL A 575 2.77 11.03 21.06
CA VAL A 575 3.24 10.02 22.02
C VAL A 575 2.02 9.48 22.78
N VAL A 576 1.65 8.24 22.50
CA VAL A 576 0.49 7.57 23.12
C VAL A 576 0.82 7.30 24.59
N GLY A 577 -0.02 7.82 25.51
CA GLY A 577 0.25 7.68 26.94
C GLY A 577 1.45 8.48 27.44
N GLY A 578 1.84 9.55 26.72
CA GLY A 578 2.96 10.43 27.12
C GLY A 578 2.71 11.28 28.37
N ASN A 579 1.51 11.27 28.91
CA ASN A 579 1.03 11.96 30.11
C ASN A 579 1.11 13.49 30.09
N SER A 580 1.78 14.07 29.13
CA SER A 580 1.84 15.51 28.85
C SER A 580 2.24 15.74 27.39
N SER A 581 2.24 16.99 26.91
CA SER A 581 2.73 17.36 25.59
C SER A 581 4.28 17.32 25.46
N ALA A 582 5.00 17.40 26.57
CA ALA A 582 6.47 17.52 26.56
C ALA A 582 7.19 16.39 25.78
N PRO A 583 6.82 15.10 25.90
CA PRO A 583 7.45 14.06 25.10
C PRO A 583 7.27 14.26 23.57
N ALA A 584 6.11 14.73 23.12
CA ALA A 584 5.86 15.00 21.71
C ALA A 584 6.58 16.25 21.21
N VAL A 585 6.70 17.29 22.06
CA VAL A 585 7.53 18.49 21.77
C VAL A 585 9.00 18.09 21.62
N ALA A 586 9.53 17.22 22.50
CA ALA A 586 10.90 16.74 22.42
C ALA A 586 11.15 15.93 21.13
N VAL A 587 10.23 15.01 20.75
CA VAL A 587 10.32 14.26 19.47
C VAL A 587 10.34 15.21 18.28
N ALA A 588 9.48 16.24 18.27
CA ALA A 588 9.50 17.24 17.20
C ALA A 588 10.82 18.04 17.19
N GLY A 589 11.38 18.39 18.34
CA GLY A 589 12.67 19.06 18.45
C GLY A 589 13.81 18.22 17.91
N ASP A 590 13.86 16.93 18.26
CA ASP A 590 14.86 15.96 17.76
C ASP A 590 14.80 15.80 16.23
N PHE A 591 13.61 15.93 15.66
CA PHE A 591 13.38 15.90 14.20
C PHE A 591 13.76 17.24 13.55
N LEU A 592 13.24 18.36 14.06
CA LEU A 592 13.28 19.65 13.37
C LEU A 592 14.67 20.31 13.44
N ARG A 593 15.40 20.24 14.56
CA ARG A 593 16.73 20.86 14.68
C ARG A 593 17.66 20.42 13.55
N PRO A 594 17.91 19.10 13.34
CA PRO A 594 18.73 18.67 12.23
C PRO A 594 18.05 18.82 10.85
N ALA A 595 16.70 18.84 10.77
CA ALA A 595 15.97 19.06 9.53
C ALA A 595 16.15 20.48 8.99
N THR A 596 16.20 21.48 9.87
CA THR A 596 16.32 22.91 9.53
C THR A 596 17.78 23.41 9.53
N GLY A 597 18.76 22.53 9.74
CA GLY A 597 20.19 22.84 9.60
C GLY A 597 20.88 23.33 10.88
N ARG A 598 20.35 22.98 12.04
CA ARG A 598 20.94 23.27 13.36
C ARG A 598 21.39 22.03 14.11
#